data_fae0043025b352286a49486c14ed07e6
#
_entry.id   fae0043025b352286a49486c14ed07e6
#
_cell.length_a   1.000
_cell.length_b   1.000
_cell.length_c   1.000
_cell.angle_alpha   90.00
_cell.angle_beta   90.00
_cell.angle_gamma   90.00
#
_symmetry.space_group_name_H-M   'P 1'
#
loop_
_entity.id
_entity.type
_entity.pdbx_description
1 polymer ?
#
loop_
_entity_poly.entity_id
_entity_poly.type
_entity_poly.pdbx_seq_one_letter_code
_entity_poly.pdbx_strand_id
1 'polypeptide(L)'
;MRHGRRWWLLLGLLGALAMAPRAAEAQEFDLGAGADYWTQSPGMGIFSFGLDALWRVAPGIQLGFKPGFFLTTSGDVPAGIPLDFKVRVNVSSVYVDGFIGPWFFFKGDVARIHVGMGAGLRLGRLLLGGEVSYLNNGATFGGRIGFQL
;
A
#
# COMPACT_ATOMS: atom_id res chain seq x y z
N MET A 1 28.27 21.31 21.86
CA MET A 1 28.90 20.38 20.92
C MET A 1 28.19 19.02 20.97
N ARG A 2 27.10 18.79 20.19
CA ARG A 2 26.31 17.53 20.18
C ARG A 2 25.82 17.15 18.77
N HIS A 3 26.60 17.44 17.72
CA HIS A 3 26.21 17.16 16.32
C HIS A 3 26.74 15.83 15.76
N GLY A 4 27.64 15.12 16.46
CA GLY A 4 28.27 13.90 15.93
C GLY A 4 27.41 12.63 15.95
N ARG A 5 26.33 12.61 16.75
CA ARG A 5 25.60 11.35 17.03
C ARG A 5 24.56 10.97 15.97
N ARG A 6 24.17 11.90 15.12
CA ARG A 6 23.12 11.66 14.08
C ARG A 6 23.67 11.00 12.81
N TRP A 7 24.95 11.22 12.51
CA TRP A 7 25.58 10.66 11.31
C TRP A 7 25.78 9.14 11.38
N TRP A 8 26.00 8.59 12.57
CA TRP A 8 26.15 7.14 12.75
C TRP A 8 24.86 6.38 12.49
N LEU A 9 23.70 6.97 12.76
CA LEU A 9 22.40 6.38 12.43
C LEU A 9 22.15 6.36 10.92
N LEU A 10 22.55 7.41 10.22
CA LEU A 10 22.44 7.47 8.75
C LEU A 10 23.43 6.50 8.07
N LEU A 11 24.64 6.38 8.58
CA LEU A 11 25.64 5.42 8.09
C LEU A 11 25.22 3.98 8.41
N GLY A 12 24.61 3.72 9.56
CA GLY A 12 24.05 2.42 9.92
C GLY A 12 22.87 2.04 9.02
N LEU A 13 21.99 2.98 8.69
CA LEU A 13 20.86 2.77 7.79
C LEU A 13 21.34 2.54 6.35
N LEU A 14 22.30 3.32 5.87
CA LEU A 14 22.94 3.13 4.56
C LEU A 14 23.70 1.81 4.47
N GLY A 15 24.39 1.41 5.54
CA GLY A 15 25.08 0.13 5.63
C GLY A 15 24.11 -1.05 5.65
N ALA A 16 22.99 -0.94 6.34
CA ALA A 16 21.92 -1.95 6.34
C ALA A 16 21.25 -2.10 4.96
N LEU A 17 21.07 -0.98 4.24
CA LEU A 17 20.58 -1.00 2.85
C LEU A 17 21.62 -1.60 1.87
N ALA A 18 22.91 -1.39 2.11
CA ALA A 18 23.98 -1.95 1.27
C ALA A 18 24.24 -3.44 1.54
N MET A 19 23.88 -3.93 2.73
CA MET A 19 23.95 -5.34 3.13
C MET A 19 22.67 -6.12 2.84
N ALA A 20 21.64 -5.48 2.29
CA ALA A 20 20.48 -6.21 1.79
C ALA A 20 20.97 -7.27 0.80
N PRO A 21 20.73 -8.57 1.05
CA PRO A 21 21.20 -9.61 0.15
C PRO A 21 20.72 -9.27 -1.25
N ARG A 22 21.58 -9.43 -2.24
CA ARG A 22 21.24 -9.32 -3.68
C ARG A 22 20.25 -10.45 -4.06
N ALA A 23 19.10 -10.46 -3.44
CA ALA A 23 17.94 -11.20 -3.88
C ALA A 23 17.22 -10.36 -4.96
N ALA A 24 17.97 -10.03 -6.03
CA ALA A 24 17.41 -9.41 -7.23
C ALA A 24 16.45 -10.34 -8.01
N GLU A 25 16.06 -11.48 -7.43
CA GLU A 25 15.36 -12.56 -8.14
C GLU A 25 13.88 -12.73 -7.80
N ALA A 26 13.24 -11.80 -7.12
CA ALA A 26 11.80 -11.94 -6.91
C ALA A 26 11.10 -10.58 -6.74
N GLN A 27 11.28 -9.72 -7.72
CA GLN A 27 10.41 -8.56 -7.87
C GLN A 27 9.08 -9.05 -8.45
N GLU A 28 8.00 -8.79 -7.76
CA GLU A 28 6.64 -9.12 -8.16
C GLU A 28 5.89 -7.82 -8.45
N PHE A 29 5.18 -7.79 -9.56
CA PHE A 29 4.30 -6.70 -9.93
C PHE A 29 2.88 -7.21 -10.00
N ASP A 30 1.98 -6.58 -9.23
CA ASP A 30 0.55 -6.87 -9.27
C ASP A 30 -0.19 -5.63 -9.75
N LEU A 31 -0.95 -5.76 -10.81
CA LEU A 31 -1.90 -4.74 -11.25
C LEU A 31 -3.23 -4.98 -10.52
N GLY A 32 -3.76 -3.98 -9.83
CA GLY A 32 -4.94 -4.14 -8.99
C GLY A 32 -5.99 -3.07 -9.20
N ALA A 33 -7.23 -3.46 -8.93
CA ALA A 33 -8.38 -2.57 -8.82
C ALA A 33 -9.13 -2.85 -7.51
N GLY A 34 -9.79 -1.82 -6.98
CA GLY A 34 -10.57 -1.94 -5.76
C GLY A 34 -11.79 -1.04 -5.74
N ALA A 35 -12.74 -1.45 -4.91
CA ALA A 35 -13.91 -0.66 -4.59
C ALA A 35 -14.11 -0.65 -3.09
N ASP A 36 -14.13 0.53 -2.49
CA ASP A 36 -14.25 0.75 -1.07
C ASP A 36 -15.41 1.67 -0.74
N TYR A 37 -15.89 1.54 0.48
CA TYR A 37 -16.76 2.50 1.10
C TYR A 37 -16.02 3.25 2.20
N TRP A 38 -16.00 4.58 2.13
CA TRP A 38 -15.41 5.46 3.12
C TRP A 38 -16.50 6.02 4.03
N THR A 39 -16.36 5.81 5.33
CA THR A 39 -17.39 6.15 6.33
C THR A 39 -17.38 7.63 6.75
N GLN A 40 -16.52 8.46 6.20
CA GLN A 40 -16.57 9.91 6.46
C GLN A 40 -17.95 10.46 6.05
N SER A 41 -18.54 11.30 6.90
CA SER A 41 -19.87 11.86 6.66
C SER A 41 -19.85 13.01 5.63
N PRO A 42 -20.67 12.97 4.55
CA PRO A 42 -21.48 11.83 4.11
C PRO A 42 -20.62 10.70 3.56
N GLY A 43 -21.03 9.44 3.77
CA GLY A 43 -20.30 8.29 3.25
C GLY A 43 -20.16 8.33 1.73
N MET A 44 -19.05 7.81 1.20
CA MET A 44 -18.78 7.80 -0.24
C MET A 44 -18.10 6.52 -0.71
N GLY A 45 -18.30 6.17 -1.97
CA GLY A 45 -17.56 5.12 -2.66
C GLY A 45 -16.20 5.62 -3.15
N ILE A 46 -15.20 4.76 -3.11
CA ILE A 46 -13.87 4.97 -3.69
C ILE A 46 -13.60 3.83 -4.66
N PHE A 47 -13.21 4.15 -5.88
CA PHE A 47 -12.70 3.20 -6.86
C PHE A 47 -11.22 3.46 -7.05
N SER A 48 -10.39 2.45 -6.86
CA SER A 48 -8.95 2.58 -6.91
C SER A 48 -8.33 1.61 -7.93
N PHE A 49 -7.25 2.07 -8.56
CA PHE A 49 -6.39 1.30 -9.44
C PHE A 49 -4.95 1.50 -8.99
N GLY A 50 -4.16 0.44 -8.97
CA GLY A 50 -2.78 0.55 -8.49
C GLY A 50 -1.89 -0.55 -9.03
N LEU A 51 -0.60 -0.30 -8.91
CA LEU A 51 0.46 -1.24 -9.21
C LEU A 51 1.21 -1.53 -7.90
N ASP A 52 1.16 -2.77 -7.44
CA ASP A 52 2.03 -3.20 -6.35
C ASP A 52 3.39 -3.59 -6.93
N ALA A 53 4.45 -2.96 -6.46
CA ALA A 53 5.82 -3.34 -6.74
C ALA A 53 6.41 -3.93 -5.47
N LEU A 54 6.58 -5.24 -5.42
CA LEU A 54 6.94 -6.00 -4.21
C LEU A 54 8.29 -6.69 -4.39
N TRP A 55 9.13 -6.64 -3.35
CA TRP A 55 10.41 -7.33 -3.28
C TRP A 55 10.38 -8.35 -2.15
N ARG A 56 10.79 -9.58 -2.43
CA ARG A 56 10.91 -10.60 -1.41
C ARG A 56 12.11 -10.29 -0.50
N VAL A 57 11.85 -10.12 0.80
CA VAL A 57 12.87 -9.83 1.81
C VAL A 57 13.15 -11.04 2.71
N ALA A 58 12.19 -11.97 2.80
CA ALA A 58 12.34 -13.25 3.50
C ALA A 58 11.35 -14.28 2.90
N PRO A 59 11.48 -15.57 3.19
CA PRO A 59 10.50 -16.57 2.78
C PRO A 59 9.08 -16.17 3.22
N GLY A 60 8.18 -16.00 2.25
CA GLY A 60 6.80 -15.59 2.49
C GLY A 60 6.59 -14.11 2.84
N ILE A 61 7.64 -13.28 2.94
CA ILE A 61 7.53 -11.85 3.29
C ILE A 61 8.02 -10.99 2.14
N GLN A 62 7.20 -10.05 1.73
CA GLN A 62 7.49 -9.07 0.69
C GLN A 62 7.27 -7.67 1.23
N LEU A 63 8.12 -6.73 0.81
CA LEU A 63 7.97 -5.29 1.06
C LEU A 63 7.87 -4.58 -0.27
N GLY A 64 7.16 -3.46 -0.31
CA GLY A 64 7.07 -2.69 -1.53
C GLY A 64 6.25 -1.43 -1.43
N PHE A 65 5.86 -0.94 -2.61
CA PHE A 65 5.07 0.26 -2.78
C PHE A 65 3.86 -0.02 -3.66
N LYS A 66 2.79 0.72 -3.39
CA LYS A 66 1.55 0.69 -4.16
C LYS A 66 1.20 2.11 -4.60
N PRO A 67 1.83 2.61 -5.68
CA PRO A 67 1.33 3.80 -6.37
C PRO A 67 0.02 3.47 -7.09
N GLY A 68 -0.83 4.48 -7.25
CA GLY A 68 -2.09 4.28 -7.93
C GLY A 68 -2.83 5.55 -8.27
N PHE A 69 -4.09 5.37 -8.57
CA PHE A 69 -5.06 6.42 -8.82
C PHE A 69 -6.40 6.02 -8.22
N PHE A 70 -7.14 6.95 -7.66
CA PHE A 70 -8.49 6.69 -7.17
C PHE A 70 -9.48 7.76 -7.63
N LEU A 71 -10.72 7.33 -7.74
CA LEU A 71 -11.90 8.16 -7.97
C LEU A 71 -12.87 7.99 -6.83
N THR A 72 -13.58 9.04 -6.47
CA THR A 72 -14.65 8.95 -5.47
C THR A 72 -16.01 9.27 -6.08
N THR A 73 -17.06 8.88 -5.40
CA THR A 73 -18.44 9.26 -5.78
C THR A 73 -18.82 10.66 -5.28
N SER A 74 -17.92 11.37 -4.61
CA SER A 74 -18.15 12.72 -4.11
C SER A 74 -17.61 13.77 -5.08
N GLY A 75 -18.40 14.79 -5.38
CA GLY A 75 -17.95 15.94 -6.18
C GLY A 75 -16.96 16.86 -5.46
N ASP A 76 -16.88 16.79 -4.12
CA ASP A 76 -15.98 17.62 -3.32
C ASP A 76 -14.54 17.11 -3.31
N VAL A 77 -14.38 15.78 -3.42
CA VAL A 77 -13.07 15.10 -3.45
C VAL A 77 -13.06 14.08 -4.58
N PRO A 78 -12.98 14.52 -5.84
CA PRO A 78 -13.29 13.64 -6.97
C PRO A 78 -12.23 12.58 -7.25
N ALA A 79 -10.94 12.86 -7.01
CA ALA A 79 -9.84 11.98 -7.39
C ALA A 79 -8.55 12.29 -6.64
N GLY A 80 -7.58 11.37 -6.74
CA GLY A 80 -6.24 11.56 -6.20
C GLY A 80 -5.29 10.41 -6.51
N ILE A 81 -4.09 10.51 -5.93
CA ILE A 81 -3.00 9.56 -6.09
C ILE A 81 -2.66 8.96 -4.72
N PRO A 82 -2.90 7.66 -4.49
CA PRO A 82 -2.40 6.94 -3.34
C PRO A 82 -0.92 6.57 -3.56
N LEU A 83 -0.14 6.60 -2.48
CA LEU A 83 1.22 6.09 -2.46
C LEU A 83 1.45 5.36 -1.14
N ASP A 84 1.09 4.08 -1.10
CA ASP A 84 1.23 3.28 0.11
C ASP A 84 2.54 2.49 0.09
N PHE A 85 3.25 2.46 1.21
CA PHE A 85 4.23 1.44 1.54
C PHE A 85 3.48 0.19 1.99
N LYS A 86 3.90 -0.97 1.52
CA LYS A 86 3.19 -2.24 1.71
C LYS A 86 4.11 -3.33 2.24
N VAL A 87 3.60 -4.09 3.19
CA VAL A 87 4.17 -5.36 3.65
C VAL A 87 3.17 -6.45 3.31
N ARG A 88 3.61 -7.51 2.63
CA ARG A 88 2.80 -8.69 2.33
C ARG A 88 3.39 -9.93 2.98
N VAL A 89 2.56 -10.69 3.66
CA VAL A 89 2.88 -12.03 4.18
C VAL A 89 2.08 -13.05 3.40
N ASN A 90 2.78 -14.00 2.76
CA ASN A 90 2.17 -15.07 1.98
C ASN A 90 2.28 -16.39 2.75
N VAL A 91 1.14 -17.07 2.92
CA VAL A 91 1.06 -18.40 3.52
C VAL A 91 0.26 -19.28 2.56
N SER A 92 0.94 -20.10 1.77
CA SER A 92 0.32 -20.90 0.71
C SER A 92 -0.43 -20.01 -0.29
N SER A 93 -1.72 -20.23 -0.48
CA SER A 93 -2.58 -19.43 -1.35
C SER A 93 -3.22 -18.22 -0.66
N VAL A 94 -2.95 -18.02 0.62
CA VAL A 94 -3.46 -16.86 1.39
C VAL A 94 -2.38 -15.78 1.45
N TYR A 95 -2.77 -14.52 1.31
CA TYR A 95 -1.90 -13.39 1.62
C TYR A 95 -2.56 -12.45 2.64
N VAL A 96 -1.73 -11.79 3.42
CA VAL A 96 -2.12 -10.71 4.34
C VAL A 96 -1.25 -9.50 4.03
N ASP A 97 -1.86 -8.36 3.82
CA ASP A 97 -1.20 -7.11 3.53
C ASP A 97 -1.36 -6.14 4.71
N GLY A 98 -0.28 -5.44 5.07
CA GLY A 98 -0.32 -4.22 5.86
C GLY A 98 0.18 -3.07 5.00
N PHE A 99 -0.41 -1.89 5.10
CA PHE A 99 0.00 -0.75 4.30
C PHE A 99 -0.16 0.57 5.05
N ILE A 100 0.71 1.51 4.70
CA ILE A 100 0.67 2.89 5.21
C ILE A 100 1.26 3.83 4.16
N GLY A 101 0.64 4.98 3.98
CA GLY A 101 1.19 5.99 3.07
C GLY A 101 0.37 7.27 2.96
N PRO A 102 0.88 8.27 2.26
CA PRO A 102 0.12 9.45 1.93
C PRO A 102 -0.80 9.22 0.73
N TRP A 103 -2.02 9.71 0.84
CA TRP A 103 -2.94 9.85 -0.28
C TRP A 103 -3.05 11.32 -0.64
N PHE A 104 -2.72 11.65 -1.87
CA PHE A 104 -2.76 13.01 -2.40
C PHE A 104 -4.07 13.26 -3.13
N PHE A 105 -4.79 14.28 -2.72
CA PHE A 105 -6.08 14.65 -3.29
C PHE A 105 -5.92 15.82 -4.24
N PHE A 106 -6.61 15.82 -5.35
CA PHE A 106 -6.53 16.91 -6.34
C PHE A 106 -7.39 18.13 -5.95
N LYS A 107 -8.26 17.98 -4.95
CA LYS A 107 -9.10 19.06 -4.44
C LYS A 107 -9.29 18.90 -2.93
N GLY A 108 -9.31 19.99 -2.19
CA GLY A 108 -9.42 19.97 -0.73
C GLY A 108 -8.07 19.84 -0.04
N ASP A 109 -8.00 19.04 1.02
CA ASP A 109 -6.75 18.76 1.74
C ASP A 109 -5.78 18.03 0.81
N VAL A 110 -4.59 18.59 0.64
CA VAL A 110 -3.61 18.10 -0.36
C VAL A 110 -3.14 16.67 -0.07
N ALA A 111 -3.00 16.30 1.21
CA ALA A 111 -2.52 14.98 1.59
C ALA A 111 -3.20 14.46 2.86
N ARG A 112 -3.48 13.17 2.89
CA ARG A 112 -4.04 12.46 4.05
C ARG A 112 -3.27 11.17 4.29
N ILE A 113 -3.11 10.79 5.55
CA ILE A 113 -2.49 9.52 5.90
C ILE A 113 -3.52 8.40 5.75
N HIS A 114 -3.12 7.37 5.05
CA HIS A 114 -3.84 6.12 4.88
C HIS A 114 -3.08 5.00 5.60
N VAL A 115 -3.77 4.20 6.40
CA VAL A 115 -3.20 3.04 7.08
C VAL A 115 -4.22 1.93 7.15
N GLY A 116 -3.81 0.71 6.89
CA GLY A 116 -4.76 -0.40 6.90
C GLY A 116 -4.13 -1.76 6.74
N MET A 117 -5.00 -2.73 6.62
CA MET A 117 -4.67 -4.11 6.36
C MET A 117 -5.66 -4.75 5.40
N GLY A 118 -5.19 -5.76 4.70
CA GLY A 118 -6.00 -6.57 3.80
C GLY A 118 -5.65 -8.05 3.93
N ALA A 119 -6.54 -8.88 3.44
CA ALA A 119 -6.28 -10.30 3.30
C ALA A 119 -6.98 -10.83 2.04
N GLY A 120 -6.43 -11.89 1.46
CA GLY A 120 -7.02 -12.47 0.27
C GLY A 120 -6.43 -13.81 -0.12
N LEU A 121 -6.88 -14.24 -1.29
CA LEU A 121 -6.49 -15.50 -1.90
C LEU A 121 -5.74 -15.24 -3.19
N ARG A 122 -4.69 -16.03 -3.43
CA ARG A 122 -3.97 -16.11 -4.69
C ARG A 122 -4.42 -17.36 -5.45
N LEU A 123 -5.02 -17.17 -6.59
CA LEU A 123 -5.53 -18.22 -7.48
C LEU A 123 -4.74 -18.18 -8.80
N GLY A 124 -3.56 -18.79 -8.80
CA GLY A 124 -2.60 -18.61 -9.89
C GLY A 124 -2.09 -17.16 -9.92
N ARG A 125 -2.37 -16.46 -11.02
CA ARG A 125 -2.03 -15.04 -11.17
C ARG A 125 -3.12 -14.08 -10.65
N LEU A 126 -4.30 -14.60 -10.34
CA LEU A 126 -5.40 -13.79 -9.85
C LEU A 126 -5.30 -13.63 -8.33
N LEU A 127 -5.48 -12.41 -7.85
CA LEU A 127 -5.53 -12.03 -6.45
C LEU A 127 -6.94 -11.54 -6.16
N LEU A 128 -7.58 -12.11 -5.14
CA LEU A 128 -8.90 -11.68 -4.67
C LEU A 128 -8.82 -11.43 -3.17
N GLY A 129 -9.29 -10.29 -2.70
CA GLY A 129 -9.20 -9.96 -1.29
C GLY A 129 -10.13 -8.86 -0.86
N GLY A 130 -10.05 -8.57 0.44
CA GLY A 130 -10.69 -7.43 1.06
C GLY A 130 -9.69 -6.64 1.87
N GLU A 131 -9.99 -5.37 2.10
CA GLU A 131 -9.20 -4.54 2.99
C GLU A 131 -10.08 -3.68 3.89
N VAL A 132 -9.52 -3.36 5.04
CA VAL A 132 -10.03 -2.38 5.97
C VAL A 132 -8.93 -1.39 6.27
N SER A 133 -9.25 -0.11 6.26
CA SER A 133 -8.25 0.92 6.50
C SER A 133 -8.85 2.15 7.17
N TYR A 134 -7.98 3.06 7.54
CA TYR A 134 -8.32 4.35 8.07
C TYR A 134 -7.68 5.43 7.19
N LEU A 135 -8.50 6.34 6.72
CA LEU A 135 -8.10 7.47 5.89
C LEU A 135 -8.50 8.77 6.58
N ASN A 136 -7.55 9.37 7.28
CA ASN A 136 -7.64 10.61 8.02
C ASN A 136 -8.83 10.67 9.03
N ASN A 137 -10.07 10.81 8.59
CA ASN A 137 -11.24 11.01 9.45
C ASN A 137 -12.31 9.93 9.33
N GLY A 138 -12.00 8.81 8.68
CA GLY A 138 -12.98 7.76 8.48
C GLY A 138 -12.36 6.40 8.18
N ALA A 139 -13.06 5.35 8.57
CA ALA A 139 -12.70 4.00 8.16
C ALA A 139 -13.09 3.77 6.70
N THR A 140 -12.34 2.95 6.00
CA THR A 140 -12.69 2.42 4.70
C THR A 140 -12.74 0.90 4.76
N PHE A 141 -13.60 0.30 3.99
CA PHE A 141 -13.64 -1.15 3.80
C PHE A 141 -14.10 -1.47 2.39
N GLY A 142 -13.51 -2.48 1.81
CA GLY A 142 -13.81 -2.83 0.43
C GLY A 142 -13.17 -4.10 -0.07
N GLY A 143 -13.38 -4.34 -1.35
CA GLY A 143 -12.86 -5.49 -2.08
C GLY A 143 -11.74 -5.12 -3.05
N ARG A 144 -10.86 -6.08 -3.29
CA ARG A 144 -9.72 -5.96 -4.20
C ARG A 144 -9.69 -7.12 -5.17
N ILE A 145 -9.39 -6.80 -6.41
CA ILE A 145 -9.00 -7.77 -7.44
C ILE A 145 -7.65 -7.35 -8.00
N GLY A 146 -6.75 -8.30 -8.18
CA GLY A 146 -5.42 -8.04 -8.73
C GLY A 146 -5.00 -9.13 -9.69
N PHE A 147 -4.01 -8.81 -10.50
CA PHE A 147 -3.40 -9.74 -11.44
C PHE A 147 -1.88 -9.61 -11.39
N GLN A 148 -1.22 -10.72 -11.12
CA GLN A 148 0.25 -10.81 -11.09
C GLN A 148 0.79 -10.83 -12.52
N LEU A 149 1.69 -9.90 -12.83
CA LEU A 149 2.30 -9.72 -14.16
C LEU A 149 3.44 -10.72 -14.43
#